data_86ae2e8285e6e57bfbfb9672538f4023
#
_entry.id   86ae2e8285e6e57bfbfb9672538f4023
#
_cell.length_a   1.000
_cell.length_b   1.000
_cell.length_c   1.000
_cell.angle_alpha   90.00
_cell.angle_beta   90.00
_cell.angle_gamma   90.00
#
_symmetry.space_group_name_H-M   'P 1'
#
loop_
_entity.id
_entity.type
_entity.pdbx_description
1 polymer ?
#
loop_
_entity_poly.entity_id
_entity_poly.type
_entity_poly.pdbx_seq_one_letter_code
_entity_poly.pdbx_strand_id
1 'polypeptide(L)'
;DRSSAASDVYKRQTPLNQLASITVPEARVLLISPFDKSSIKDIERALNASDLGITPANDGSVIRLVIPALTEETRKELAKEVKKVGENAKISIRNIRRDAMDDAKKQEKAKEITEDELKTLEKDIQKATDDAVKEIDRMTAEKEKELLSV
;
A
#
# COMPACT_ATOMS: atom_id res chain seq x y z
N ASP A 1 19.26 32.35 1.59
CA ASP A 1 18.56 31.48 2.48
C ASP A 1 17.83 30.29 1.84
N ARG A 2 18.47 29.76 0.80
CA ARG A 2 17.96 28.60 0.07
C ARG A 2 18.02 27.30 0.89
N SER A 3 18.88 27.22 1.92
CA SER A 3 19.02 26.00 2.71
C SER A 3 17.88 25.79 3.69
N SER A 4 17.31 26.85 4.23
CA SER A 4 16.15 26.82 5.13
C SER A 4 14.88 26.39 4.39
N ALA A 5 14.63 26.96 3.20
CA ALA A 5 13.49 26.58 2.36
C ALA A 5 13.59 25.13 1.86
N ALA A 6 14.79 24.70 1.48
CA ALA A 6 15.01 23.31 1.06
C ALA A 6 14.84 22.34 2.22
N SER A 7 15.29 22.71 3.42
CA SER A 7 15.08 21.93 4.64
C SER A 7 13.61 21.78 5.00
N ASP A 8 12.82 22.86 4.86
CA ASP A 8 11.39 22.83 5.13
C ASP A 8 10.62 21.99 4.12
N VAL A 9 10.97 22.07 2.84
CA VAL A 9 10.40 21.23 1.79
C VAL A 9 10.74 19.76 2.03
N TYR A 10 11.99 19.46 2.41
CA TYR A 10 12.41 18.10 2.75
C TYR A 10 11.64 17.55 3.96
N LYS A 11 11.49 18.35 5.01
CA LYS A 11 10.72 17.95 6.21
C LYS A 11 9.24 17.68 5.88
N ARG A 12 8.64 18.43 4.97
CA ARG A 12 7.24 18.22 4.53
C ARG A 12 7.05 16.92 3.79
N GLN A 13 8.11 16.35 3.20
CA GLN A 13 8.08 15.10 2.45
C GLN A 13 8.52 13.88 3.28
N THR A 14 8.86 14.08 4.55
CA THR A 14 9.27 12.98 5.42
C THR A 14 8.06 12.12 5.79
N PRO A 15 8.10 10.80 5.57
CA PRO A 15 7.01 9.92 5.98
C PRO A 15 6.73 9.99 7.48
N LEU A 16 5.46 9.95 7.86
CA LEU A 16 5.04 10.07 9.26
C LEU A 16 5.66 8.99 10.15
N ASN A 17 5.83 7.77 9.66
CA ASN A 17 6.42 6.67 10.41
C ASN A 17 7.90 6.87 10.77
N GLN A 18 8.57 7.81 10.12
CA GLN A 18 9.94 8.21 10.46
C GLN A 18 9.99 9.32 11.53
N LEU A 19 8.88 10.03 11.73
CA LEU A 19 8.78 11.15 12.68
C LEU A 19 8.10 10.76 13.98
N ALA A 20 7.31 9.70 13.98
CA ALA A 20 6.47 9.31 15.10
C ALA A 20 6.25 7.81 15.14
N SER A 21 5.96 7.31 16.34
CA SER A 21 5.41 5.97 16.53
C SER A 21 3.90 6.03 16.34
N ILE A 22 3.36 5.09 15.57
CA ILE A 22 1.91 5.00 15.31
C ILE A 22 1.41 3.70 15.92
N THR A 23 0.46 3.80 16.84
CA THR A 23 -0.14 2.64 17.51
C THR A 23 -1.67 2.69 17.40
N VAL A 24 -2.31 1.54 17.59
CA VAL A 24 -3.77 1.41 17.59
C VAL A 24 -4.19 0.89 18.96
N PRO A 25 -4.36 1.78 19.97
CA PRO A 25 -4.72 1.33 21.32
C PRO A 25 -6.13 0.76 21.40
N GLU A 26 -7.04 1.23 20.57
CA GLU A 26 -8.42 0.78 20.48
C GLU A 26 -8.86 0.70 19.02
N ALA A 27 -9.96 -0.01 18.74
CA ALA A 27 -10.52 -0.03 17.41
C ALA A 27 -10.86 1.41 16.96
N ARG A 28 -10.47 1.76 15.74
CA ARG A 28 -10.70 3.08 15.12
C ARG A 28 -10.00 4.25 15.80
N VAL A 29 -9.02 3.99 16.64
CA VAL A 29 -8.22 5.04 17.29
C VAL A 29 -6.76 4.85 16.90
N LEU A 30 -6.19 5.86 16.25
CA LEU A 30 -4.75 5.91 15.97
C LEU A 30 -4.10 6.88 16.94
N LEU A 31 -3.04 6.43 17.59
CA LEU A 31 -2.23 7.25 18.48
C LEU A 31 -0.88 7.50 17.83
N ILE A 32 -0.61 8.78 17.59
CA ILE A 32 0.64 9.24 16.98
C ILE A 32 1.50 9.87 18.06
N SER A 33 2.63 9.22 18.35
CA SER A 33 3.58 9.68 19.38
C SER A 33 4.84 10.17 18.69
N PRO A 34 5.04 11.49 18.54
CA PRO A 34 6.24 12.03 17.90
C PRO A 34 7.49 11.64 18.66
N PHE A 35 8.55 11.28 17.95
CA PHE A 35 9.86 11.03 18.55
C PHE A 35 10.47 12.32 19.10
N ASP A 36 10.18 13.45 18.46
CA ASP A 36 10.54 14.78 18.89
C ASP A 36 9.27 15.58 19.15
N LYS A 37 9.05 15.98 20.38
CA LYS A 37 7.84 16.74 20.78
C LYS A 37 7.73 18.09 20.06
N SER A 38 8.85 18.65 19.59
CA SER A 38 8.82 19.91 18.83
C SER A 38 8.14 19.77 17.45
N SER A 39 8.04 18.56 16.92
CA SER A 39 7.40 18.28 15.63
C SER A 39 5.89 18.08 15.71
N ILE A 40 5.30 18.06 16.90
CA ILE A 40 3.88 17.73 17.09
C ILE A 40 2.95 18.71 16.35
N LYS A 41 3.26 19.98 16.37
CA LYS A 41 2.47 21.01 15.68
C LYS A 41 2.52 20.87 14.17
N ASP A 42 3.70 20.51 13.64
CA ASP A 42 3.89 20.30 12.22
C ASP A 42 3.13 19.06 11.74
N ILE A 43 3.14 18.00 12.53
CA ILE A 43 2.40 16.77 12.26
C ILE A 43 0.90 17.06 12.29
N GLU A 44 0.41 17.76 13.30
CA GLU A 44 -1.00 18.15 13.41
C GLU A 44 -1.44 18.98 12.21
N ARG A 45 -0.62 19.95 11.80
CA ARG A 45 -0.89 20.78 10.64
C ARG A 45 -0.97 19.97 9.36
N ALA A 46 -0.05 19.04 9.16
CA ALA A 46 -0.04 18.14 8.01
C ALA A 46 -1.28 17.26 7.97
N LEU A 47 -1.71 16.74 9.11
CA LEU A 47 -2.92 15.93 9.22
C LEU A 47 -4.18 16.74 8.93
N ASN A 48 -4.26 17.98 9.41
CA ASN A 48 -5.39 18.89 9.12
C ASN A 48 -5.45 19.27 7.64
N ALA A 49 -4.29 19.39 6.98
CA ALA A 49 -4.21 19.73 5.56
C ALA A 49 -4.47 18.52 4.65
N SER A 50 -4.48 17.30 5.19
CA SER A 50 -4.75 16.09 4.42
C SER A 50 -6.26 15.90 4.20
N ASP A 51 -6.62 15.12 3.18
CA ASP A 51 -8.00 14.80 2.83
C ASP A 51 -8.63 13.70 3.72
N LEU A 52 -8.07 13.43 4.88
CA LEU A 52 -8.57 12.38 5.77
C LEU A 52 -9.96 12.69 6.35
N GLY A 53 -10.35 13.97 6.41
CA GLY A 53 -11.64 14.37 6.97
C GLY A 53 -11.77 14.11 8.46
N ILE A 54 -10.66 13.93 9.16
CA ILE A 54 -10.61 13.63 10.59
C ILE A 54 -9.85 14.75 11.29
N THR A 55 -10.41 15.28 12.37
CA THR A 55 -9.76 16.33 13.17
C THR A 55 -8.86 15.67 14.21
N PRO A 56 -7.54 15.89 14.16
CA PRO A 56 -6.63 15.36 15.17
C PRO A 56 -6.83 16.07 16.52
N ALA A 57 -6.73 15.30 17.61
CA ALA A 57 -6.74 15.83 18.97
C ALA A 57 -5.31 15.77 19.53
N ASN A 58 -4.73 16.92 19.84
CA ASN A 58 -3.38 17.09 20.34
C ASN A 58 -3.44 17.42 21.85
N ASP A 59 -2.83 16.57 22.68
CA ASP A 59 -2.73 16.81 24.13
C ASP A 59 -1.38 17.39 24.56
N GLY A 60 -0.54 17.79 23.61
CA GLY A 60 0.80 18.30 23.85
C GLY A 60 1.92 17.24 23.80
N SER A 61 1.58 15.99 23.93
CA SER A 61 2.53 14.86 23.89
C SER A 61 2.26 13.89 22.77
N VAL A 62 1.00 13.63 22.46
CA VAL A 62 0.56 12.71 21.42
C VAL A 62 -0.59 13.30 20.63
N ILE A 63 -0.81 12.80 19.43
CA ILE A 63 -1.95 13.14 18.60
C ILE A 63 -2.84 11.91 18.49
N ARG A 64 -4.12 12.09 18.78
CA ARG A 64 -5.14 11.04 18.70
C ARG A 64 -6.03 11.31 17.49
N LEU A 65 -6.19 10.28 16.66
CA LEU A 65 -7.12 10.31 15.53
C LEU A 65 -8.23 9.28 15.79
N VAL A 66 -9.47 9.76 15.88
CA VAL A 66 -10.63 8.88 16.01
C VAL A 66 -11.26 8.73 14.62
N ILE A 67 -11.19 7.52 14.08
CA ILE A 67 -11.73 7.21 12.76
C ILE A 67 -13.21 6.87 12.91
N PRO A 68 -14.13 7.60 12.26
CA PRO A 68 -15.56 7.29 12.35
C PRO A 68 -15.86 5.92 11.75
N ALA A 69 -16.91 5.28 12.24
CA ALA A 69 -17.39 4.01 11.69
C ALA A 69 -17.79 4.21 10.22
N LEU A 70 -17.44 3.24 9.38
CA LEU A 70 -17.80 3.28 7.97
C LEU A 70 -19.32 3.15 7.80
N THR A 71 -19.90 4.02 6.96
CA THR A 71 -21.29 3.88 6.54
C THR A 71 -21.42 2.71 5.57
N GLU A 72 -22.64 2.21 5.37
CA GLU A 72 -22.92 1.17 4.37
C GLU A 72 -22.48 1.61 2.97
N GLU A 73 -22.77 2.86 2.62
CA GLU A 73 -22.37 3.45 1.34
C GLU A 73 -20.86 3.47 1.18
N THR A 74 -20.12 3.97 2.17
CA THR A 74 -18.66 4.01 2.16
C THR A 74 -18.06 2.62 2.07
N ARG A 75 -18.63 1.63 2.75
CA ARG A 75 -18.20 0.23 2.67
C ARG A 75 -18.33 -0.33 1.27
N LYS A 76 -19.43 -0.03 0.59
CA LYS A 76 -19.65 -0.45 -0.80
C LYS A 76 -18.64 0.20 -1.75
N GLU A 77 -18.34 1.48 -1.55
CA GLU A 77 -17.33 2.19 -2.33
C GLU A 77 -15.95 1.58 -2.12
N LEU A 78 -15.58 1.29 -0.89
CA LEU A 78 -14.30 0.64 -0.57
C LEU A 78 -14.22 -0.76 -1.17
N ALA A 79 -15.30 -1.52 -1.16
CA ALA A 79 -15.35 -2.84 -1.78
C ALA A 79 -15.10 -2.76 -3.30
N LYS A 80 -15.67 -1.76 -3.97
CA LYS A 80 -15.40 -1.50 -5.39
C LYS A 80 -13.93 -1.13 -5.62
N GLU A 81 -13.35 -0.31 -4.77
CA GLU A 81 -11.95 0.08 -4.87
C GLU A 81 -11.03 -1.13 -4.67
N VAL A 82 -11.34 -2.02 -3.74
CA VAL A 82 -10.59 -3.26 -3.52
C VAL A 82 -10.62 -4.13 -4.78
N LYS A 83 -11.78 -4.27 -5.43
CA LYS A 83 -11.89 -5.00 -6.70
C LYS A 83 -11.00 -4.39 -7.77
N LYS A 84 -11.03 -3.07 -7.91
CA LYS A 84 -10.23 -2.35 -8.89
C LYS A 84 -8.74 -2.54 -8.66
N VAL A 85 -8.29 -2.42 -7.41
CA VAL A 85 -6.89 -2.67 -7.02
C VAL A 85 -6.50 -4.11 -7.36
N GLY A 86 -7.36 -5.09 -7.06
CA GLY A 86 -7.13 -6.49 -7.39
C GLY A 86 -6.99 -6.73 -8.90
N GLU A 87 -7.88 -6.15 -9.70
CA GLU A 87 -7.80 -6.27 -11.16
C GLU A 87 -6.52 -5.64 -11.71
N ASN A 88 -6.15 -4.46 -11.22
CA ASN A 88 -4.91 -3.79 -11.62
C ASN A 88 -3.68 -4.62 -11.25
N ALA A 89 -3.68 -5.23 -10.08
CA ALA A 89 -2.59 -6.12 -9.65
C ALA A 89 -2.46 -7.33 -10.56
N LYS A 90 -3.58 -7.95 -10.96
CA LYS A 90 -3.57 -9.08 -11.90
C LYS A 90 -3.05 -8.68 -13.28
N ILE A 91 -3.39 -7.49 -13.75
CA ILE A 91 -2.84 -6.96 -15.02
C ILE A 91 -1.33 -6.81 -14.92
N SER A 92 -0.82 -6.27 -13.82
CA SER A 92 0.63 -6.12 -13.59
C SER A 92 1.34 -7.47 -13.59
N ILE A 93 0.75 -8.48 -12.95
CA ILE A 93 1.30 -9.84 -12.92
C ILE A 93 1.35 -10.44 -14.31
N ARG A 94 0.30 -10.26 -15.12
CA ARG A 94 0.29 -10.76 -16.51
C ARG A 94 1.37 -10.08 -17.37
N ASN A 95 1.61 -8.79 -17.15
CA ASN A 95 2.68 -8.07 -17.84
C ASN A 95 4.06 -8.60 -17.44
N ILE A 96 4.28 -8.85 -16.16
CA ILE A 96 5.52 -9.45 -15.65
C ILE A 96 5.72 -10.85 -16.24
N ARG A 97 4.66 -11.66 -16.28
CA ARG A 97 4.68 -12.98 -16.90
C ARG A 97 5.13 -12.91 -18.35
N ARG A 98 4.55 -12.01 -19.12
CA ARG A 98 4.89 -11.82 -20.53
C ARG A 98 6.36 -11.46 -20.69
N ASP A 99 6.85 -10.54 -19.89
CA ASP A 99 8.25 -10.12 -19.95
C ASP A 99 9.19 -11.26 -19.56
N ALA A 100 8.83 -12.04 -18.54
CA ALA A 100 9.61 -13.20 -18.13
C ALA A 100 9.63 -14.29 -19.21
N MET A 101 8.51 -14.54 -19.87
CA MET A 101 8.43 -15.49 -21.00
C MET A 101 9.30 -15.03 -22.17
N ASP A 102 9.27 -13.75 -22.48
CA ASP A 102 10.08 -13.18 -23.57
C ASP A 102 11.57 -13.28 -23.26
N ASP A 103 11.97 -13.00 -22.03
CA ASP A 103 13.35 -13.17 -21.57
C ASP A 103 13.82 -14.62 -21.66
N ALA A 104 12.99 -15.55 -21.24
CA ALA A 104 13.30 -16.99 -21.33
C ALA A 104 13.53 -17.42 -22.78
N LYS A 105 12.68 -16.96 -23.70
CA LYS A 105 12.82 -17.26 -25.14
C LYS A 105 14.09 -16.66 -25.71
N LYS A 106 14.47 -15.45 -25.30
CA LYS A 106 15.72 -14.82 -25.72
C LYS A 106 16.92 -15.59 -25.25
N GLN A 107 16.92 -16.09 -24.02
CA GLN A 107 18.00 -16.91 -23.46
C GLN A 107 18.17 -18.22 -24.26
N GLU A 108 17.06 -18.84 -24.65
CA GLU A 108 17.12 -20.06 -25.47
C GLU A 108 17.68 -19.75 -26.87
N LYS A 109 17.23 -18.70 -27.53
CA LYS A 109 17.76 -18.27 -28.84
C LYS A 109 19.26 -17.94 -28.77
N ALA A 110 19.72 -17.36 -27.66
CA ALA A 110 21.13 -17.07 -27.42
C ALA A 110 21.92 -18.31 -27.00
N LYS A 111 21.28 -19.46 -26.88
CA LYS A 111 21.86 -20.73 -26.44
C LYS A 111 22.42 -20.70 -25.01
N GLU A 112 21.92 -19.80 -24.20
CA GLU A 112 22.24 -19.73 -22.77
C GLU A 112 21.53 -20.84 -22.00
N ILE A 113 20.35 -21.27 -22.48
CA ILE A 113 19.57 -22.39 -21.96
C ILE A 113 19.14 -23.30 -23.11
N THR A 114 18.83 -24.54 -22.79
CA THR A 114 18.34 -25.52 -23.76
C THR A 114 16.84 -25.39 -23.98
N GLU A 115 16.31 -26.06 -25.04
CA GLU A 115 14.86 -26.10 -25.27
C GLU A 115 14.12 -26.77 -24.11
N ASP A 116 14.67 -27.81 -23.51
CA ASP A 116 14.06 -28.46 -22.36
C ASP A 116 14.06 -27.56 -21.11
N GLU A 117 15.15 -26.82 -20.89
CA GLU A 117 15.22 -25.85 -19.82
C GLU A 117 14.20 -24.71 -20.05
N LEU A 118 14.01 -24.28 -21.29
CA LEU A 118 12.98 -23.27 -21.65
C LEU A 118 11.59 -23.78 -21.27
N LYS A 119 11.25 -25.02 -21.61
CA LYS A 119 9.93 -25.60 -21.28
C LYS A 119 9.69 -25.64 -19.78
N THR A 120 10.71 -26.03 -19.02
CA THR A 120 10.65 -26.07 -17.57
C THR A 120 10.45 -24.67 -17.01
N LEU A 121 11.21 -23.69 -17.51
CA LEU A 121 11.13 -22.30 -17.08
C LEU A 121 9.75 -21.70 -17.40
N GLU A 122 9.21 -21.98 -18.57
CA GLU A 122 7.86 -21.52 -18.96
C GLU A 122 6.78 -22.10 -18.02
N LYS A 123 6.89 -23.38 -17.65
CA LYS A 123 5.99 -24.01 -16.67
C LYS A 123 6.09 -23.34 -15.30
N ASP A 124 7.30 -23.06 -14.85
CA ASP A 124 7.55 -22.42 -13.55
C ASP A 124 6.99 -21.00 -13.52
N ILE A 125 7.19 -20.24 -14.60
CA ILE A 125 6.64 -18.88 -14.73
C ILE A 125 5.11 -18.92 -14.73
N GLN A 126 4.51 -19.87 -15.47
CA GLN A 126 3.07 -20.02 -15.51
C GLN A 126 2.49 -20.40 -14.15
N LYS A 127 3.14 -21.34 -13.45
CA LYS A 127 2.72 -21.74 -12.12
C LYS A 127 2.80 -20.59 -11.12
N ALA A 128 3.90 -19.85 -11.12
CA ALA A 128 4.07 -18.68 -10.25
C ALA A 128 2.99 -17.62 -10.54
N THR A 129 2.66 -17.42 -11.80
CA THR A 129 1.60 -16.51 -12.23
C THR A 129 0.23 -16.96 -11.72
N ASP A 130 -0.10 -18.23 -11.91
CA ASP A 130 -1.38 -18.78 -11.49
C ASP A 130 -1.53 -18.70 -9.96
N ASP A 131 -0.48 -19.03 -9.22
CA ASP A 131 -0.47 -18.95 -7.76
C ASP A 131 -0.64 -17.51 -7.28
N ALA A 132 0.03 -16.55 -7.92
CA ALA A 132 -0.10 -15.14 -7.59
C ALA A 132 -1.50 -14.60 -7.87
N VAL A 133 -2.10 -14.96 -9.00
CA VAL A 133 -3.48 -14.55 -9.36
C VAL A 133 -4.48 -15.13 -8.36
N LYS A 134 -4.34 -16.39 -7.99
CA LYS A 134 -5.18 -17.03 -6.97
C LYS A 134 -5.09 -16.31 -5.64
N GLU A 135 -3.87 -15.95 -5.23
CA GLU A 135 -3.65 -15.24 -3.97
C GLU A 135 -4.29 -13.85 -3.99
N ILE A 136 -4.18 -13.12 -5.11
CA ILE A 136 -4.85 -11.83 -5.28
C ILE A 136 -6.37 -11.98 -5.18
N ASP A 137 -6.94 -12.98 -5.86
CA ASP A 137 -8.38 -13.23 -5.81
C ASP A 137 -8.84 -13.59 -4.40
N ARG A 138 -8.06 -14.40 -3.69
CA ARG A 138 -8.33 -14.76 -2.29
C ARG A 138 -8.33 -13.53 -1.38
N MET A 139 -7.29 -12.73 -1.48
CA MET A 139 -7.14 -11.50 -0.67
C MET A 139 -8.26 -10.51 -0.96
N THR A 140 -8.61 -10.35 -2.24
CA THR A 140 -9.67 -9.45 -2.69
C THR A 140 -11.02 -9.90 -2.13
N ALA A 141 -11.35 -11.18 -2.28
CA ALA A 141 -12.61 -11.74 -1.78
C ALA A 141 -12.71 -11.64 -0.26
N GLU A 142 -11.62 -11.93 0.44
CA GLU A 142 -11.56 -11.83 1.91
C GLU A 142 -11.77 -10.38 2.36
N LYS A 143 -11.12 -9.43 1.70
CA LYS A 143 -11.26 -8.01 2.04
C LYS A 143 -12.65 -7.47 1.74
N GLU A 144 -13.24 -7.85 0.62
CA GLU A 144 -14.64 -7.50 0.30
C GLU A 144 -15.60 -8.01 1.35
N LYS A 145 -15.46 -9.26 1.74
CA LYS A 145 -16.27 -9.88 2.78
C LYS A 145 -16.14 -9.13 4.11
N GLU A 146 -14.91 -8.80 4.49
CA GLU A 146 -14.61 -8.04 5.71
C GLU A 146 -15.24 -6.65 5.68
N LEU A 147 -15.16 -5.95 4.54
CA LEU A 147 -15.74 -4.61 4.38
C LEU A 147 -17.26 -4.60 4.38
N LEU A 148 -17.88 -5.63 3.83
CA LEU A 148 -19.34 -5.73 3.72
C LEU A 148 -20.00 -6.40 4.92
N SER A 149 -19.24 -7.13 5.74
CA SER A 149 -19.73 -7.70 6.99
C SER A 149 -19.67 -6.66 8.11
N VAL A 150 -20.70 -6.57 8.87
CA VAL A 150 -20.79 -5.66 10.01
C VAL A 150 -20.90 -6.47 11.28
#